data_9fd2f7b5994216f1d550dc2dde3b72a6
#
_entry.id   9fd2f7b5994216f1d550dc2dde3b72a6
#
_cell.length_a   1.000
_cell.length_b   1.000
_cell.length_c   1.000
_cell.angle_alpha   90.00
_cell.angle_beta   90.00
_cell.angle_gamma   90.00
#
_symmetry.space_group_name_H-M   'P 1'
#
loop_
_entity.id
_entity.type
_entity.pdbx_description
1 polymer ?
#
loop_
_entity_poly.entity_id
_entity_poly.type
_entity_poly.pdbx_seq_one_letter_code
_entity_poly.pdbx_strand_id
1 'polypeptide(L)'
;MPVRVLITEGTRADCKEAIHLIDGISAETLLADRGYDTNQIIAYAADAGMNIVIPAKRNRKQQREYDRYLYRLRHLVENAFLHLKRWRGIATRYAKTTTSFLAAVQIRCIAIWCTFLDYSSVNKIYKLARHDTLRI
;
A
#
# COMPACT_ATOMS: atom_id res chain seq x y z
N MET A 1 -3.11 -6.18 -4.39
CA MET A 1 -2.20 -6.13 -5.56
C MET A 1 -1.65 -4.71 -5.70
N PRO A 2 -0.35 -4.50 -6.00
CA PRO A 2 0.21 -3.15 -6.16
C PRO A 2 -0.42 -2.45 -7.37
N VAL A 3 -0.94 -1.24 -7.16
CA VAL A 3 -1.59 -0.41 -8.20
C VAL A 3 -0.68 0.76 -8.59
N ARG A 4 0.02 1.32 -7.60
CA ARG A 4 0.95 2.43 -7.79
C ARG A 4 2.23 2.18 -7.00
N VAL A 5 3.36 2.53 -7.58
CA VAL A 5 4.69 2.36 -6.97
C VAL A 5 5.46 3.67 -7.13
N LEU A 6 6.05 4.14 -6.06
CA LEU A 6 7.03 5.23 -6.05
C LEU A 6 8.36 4.70 -5.53
N ILE A 7 9.45 5.15 -6.13
CA ILE A 7 10.79 4.86 -5.67
C ILE A 7 11.38 6.14 -5.10
N THR A 8 11.74 6.09 -3.84
CA THR A 8 12.34 7.21 -3.11
C THR A 8 13.74 6.88 -2.63
N GLU A 9 14.47 7.89 -2.20
CA GLU A 9 15.75 7.69 -1.52
C GLU A 9 15.51 6.99 -0.17
N GLY A 10 16.39 6.04 0.18
CA GLY A 10 16.21 5.19 1.38
C GLY A 10 16.21 5.93 2.72
N THR A 11 16.63 7.19 2.75
CA THR A 11 16.61 8.07 3.93
C THR A 11 15.29 8.83 4.09
N ARG A 12 14.47 8.87 3.04
CA ARG A 12 13.20 9.60 3.05
C ARG A 12 12.11 8.78 3.74
N ALA A 13 11.41 9.39 4.69
CA ALA A 13 10.31 8.73 5.39
C ALA A 13 9.13 8.47 4.42
N ASP A 14 8.68 7.23 4.34
CA ASP A 14 7.63 6.78 3.41
C ASP A 14 6.32 7.56 3.54
N CYS A 15 5.99 8.03 4.74
CA CYS A 15 4.80 8.83 4.98
C CYS A 15 4.76 10.18 4.23
N LYS A 16 5.91 10.68 3.77
CA LYS A 16 5.97 11.93 2.97
C LYS A 16 5.40 11.73 1.57
N GLU A 17 5.49 10.53 1.04
CA GLU A 17 4.99 10.18 -0.29
C GLU A 17 3.57 9.61 -0.28
N ALA A 18 2.99 9.40 0.89
CA ALA A 18 1.69 8.76 1.02
C ALA A 18 0.59 9.48 0.23
N ILE A 19 0.55 10.82 0.28
CA ILE A 19 -0.45 11.60 -0.45
C ILE A 19 -0.31 11.37 -1.96
N HIS A 20 0.91 11.38 -2.50
CA HIS A 20 1.14 11.10 -3.92
C HIS A 20 0.73 9.67 -4.32
N LEU A 21 0.81 8.72 -3.39
CA LEU A 21 0.37 7.36 -3.63
C LEU A 21 -1.15 7.21 -3.69
N ILE A 22 -1.88 7.98 -2.88
CA ILE A 22 -3.34 7.87 -2.77
C ILE A 22 -4.09 8.89 -3.63
N ASP A 23 -3.41 9.91 -4.13
CA ASP A 23 -4.02 10.98 -4.92
C ASP A 23 -4.69 10.43 -6.19
N GLY A 24 -5.94 10.82 -6.41
CA GLY A 24 -6.76 10.38 -7.54
C GLY A 24 -7.18 8.91 -7.50
N ILE A 25 -6.97 8.20 -6.38
CA ILE A 25 -7.48 6.83 -6.20
C ILE A 25 -8.80 6.90 -5.43
N SER A 26 -9.86 6.38 -6.03
CA SER A 26 -11.14 6.19 -5.35
C SER A 26 -11.05 4.93 -4.48
N ALA A 27 -11.18 5.11 -3.16
CA ALA A 27 -11.14 4.00 -2.20
C ALA A 27 -12.04 4.29 -1.00
N GLU A 28 -12.71 3.26 -0.49
CA GLU A 28 -13.56 3.40 0.70
C GLU A 28 -12.74 3.47 1.99
N THR A 29 -11.56 2.86 2.02
CA THR A 29 -10.76 2.73 3.24
C THR A 29 -9.29 2.95 2.96
N LEU A 30 -8.65 3.80 3.77
CA LEU A 30 -7.21 3.95 3.86
C LEU A 30 -6.69 3.12 5.04
N LEU A 31 -5.96 2.05 4.72
CA LEU A 31 -5.35 1.16 5.70
C LEU A 31 -3.83 1.32 5.66
N ALA A 32 -3.24 1.81 6.75
CA ALA A 32 -1.79 1.97 6.85
C ALA A 32 -1.27 1.71 8.27
N ASP A 33 0.04 1.62 8.43
CA ASP A 33 0.65 1.46 9.73
C ASP A 33 0.72 2.80 10.50
N ARG A 34 1.17 2.70 11.76
CA ARG A 34 1.29 3.86 12.66
C ARG A 34 2.28 4.93 12.14
N GLY A 35 3.22 4.57 11.28
CA GLY A 35 4.17 5.51 10.67
C GLY A 35 3.46 6.59 9.84
N TYR A 36 2.34 6.23 9.23
CA TYR A 36 1.53 7.09 8.39
C TYR A 36 0.53 7.97 9.17
N ASP A 37 0.52 7.91 10.51
CA ASP A 37 -0.32 8.78 11.34
C ASP A 37 0.22 10.20 11.37
N THR A 38 -0.03 10.96 10.30
CA THR A 38 0.25 12.40 10.18
C THR A 38 -1.03 13.18 9.96
N ASN A 39 -1.07 14.44 10.42
CA ASN A 39 -2.26 15.26 10.23
C ASN A 39 -2.61 15.46 8.76
N GLN A 40 -1.59 15.58 7.90
CA GLN A 40 -1.78 15.76 6.45
C GLN A 40 -2.46 14.55 5.81
N ILE A 41 -1.98 13.34 6.10
CA ILE A 41 -2.57 12.11 5.54
C ILE A 41 -4.00 11.93 6.05
N ILE A 42 -4.23 12.19 7.34
CA ILE A 42 -5.56 12.07 7.94
C ILE A 42 -6.54 13.07 7.33
N ALA A 43 -6.15 14.33 7.21
CA ALA A 43 -6.97 15.36 6.58
C ALA A 43 -7.30 15.00 5.12
N TYR A 44 -6.28 14.65 4.34
CA TYR A 44 -6.47 14.25 2.94
C TYR A 44 -7.45 13.07 2.79
N ALA A 45 -7.29 12.02 3.60
CA ALA A 45 -8.16 10.86 3.55
C ALA A 45 -9.60 11.19 3.98
N ALA A 46 -9.77 12.05 4.98
CA ALA A 46 -11.09 12.52 5.41
C ALA A 46 -11.78 13.35 4.33
N ASP A 47 -11.06 14.28 3.69
CA ASP A 47 -11.56 15.11 2.58
C ASP A 47 -11.94 14.26 1.35
N ALA A 48 -11.22 13.16 1.12
CA ALA A 48 -11.54 12.18 0.08
C ALA A 48 -12.66 11.19 0.48
N GLY A 49 -13.26 11.33 1.67
CA GLY A 49 -14.34 10.47 2.14
C GLY A 49 -13.91 9.05 2.51
N MET A 50 -12.62 8.80 2.72
CA MET A 50 -12.09 7.48 3.06
C MET A 50 -12.26 7.15 4.55
N ASN A 51 -12.64 5.92 4.88
CA ASN A 51 -12.55 5.41 6.23
C ASN A 51 -11.08 5.20 6.62
N ILE A 52 -10.65 5.78 7.75
CA ILE A 52 -9.24 5.80 8.13
C ILE A 52 -8.94 4.69 9.14
N VAL A 53 -8.17 3.71 8.74
CA VAL A 53 -7.74 2.56 9.56
C VAL A 53 -6.23 2.64 9.80
N ILE A 54 -5.83 3.67 10.54
CA ILE A 54 -4.43 3.94 10.92
C ILE A 54 -4.36 4.07 12.44
N PRO A 55 -3.58 3.22 13.15
CA PRO A 55 -3.39 3.36 14.59
C PRO A 55 -2.72 4.69 14.92
N ALA A 56 -3.24 5.39 15.94
CA ALA A 56 -2.64 6.64 16.38
C ALA A 56 -1.23 6.41 16.96
N LYS A 57 -0.33 7.38 16.77
CA LYS A 57 0.99 7.39 17.42
C LYS A 57 0.82 7.48 18.94
N ARG A 58 1.72 6.82 19.67
CA ARG A 58 1.66 6.79 21.15
C ARG A 58 1.71 8.18 21.80
N ASN A 59 2.38 9.12 21.15
CA ASN A 59 2.56 10.50 21.61
C ASN A 59 1.42 11.45 21.20
N ARG A 60 0.38 10.97 20.50
CA ARG A 60 -0.80 11.80 20.21
C ARG A 60 -1.59 12.09 21.48
N LYS A 61 -1.95 13.35 21.68
CA LYS A 61 -2.83 13.78 22.79
C LYS A 61 -4.23 13.17 22.68
N GLN A 62 -4.76 13.09 21.46
CA GLN A 62 -6.04 12.43 21.17
C GLN A 62 -5.79 11.14 20.40
N GLN A 63 -6.13 10.03 21.03
CA GLN A 63 -6.09 8.72 20.40
C GLN A 63 -7.37 8.55 19.56
N ARG A 64 -7.20 8.05 18.33
CA ARG A 64 -8.34 7.70 17.46
C ARG A 64 -8.66 6.23 17.62
N GLU A 65 -9.93 5.94 17.67
CA GLU A 65 -10.42 4.58 17.46
C GLU A 65 -10.31 4.23 15.98
N TYR A 66 -10.03 2.98 15.70
CA TYR A 66 -9.94 2.43 14.35
C TYR A 66 -10.43 0.98 14.35
N ASP A 67 -10.90 0.50 13.22
CA ASP A 67 -11.35 -0.88 13.07
C ASP A 67 -10.17 -1.85 13.15
N ARG A 68 -10.08 -2.58 14.26
CA ARG A 68 -9.03 -3.57 14.51
C ARG A 68 -9.14 -4.79 13.61
N TYR A 69 -10.35 -5.13 13.16
CA TYR A 69 -10.56 -6.24 12.26
C TYR A 69 -10.01 -5.91 10.86
N LEU A 70 -10.37 -4.75 10.32
CA LEU A 70 -9.81 -4.27 9.06
C LEU A 70 -8.30 -4.07 9.16
N TYR A 71 -7.79 -3.59 10.30
CA TYR A 71 -6.35 -3.42 10.49
C TYR A 71 -5.56 -4.73 10.36
N ARG A 72 -6.13 -5.86 10.74
CA ARG A 72 -5.47 -7.17 10.55
C ARG A 72 -5.17 -7.47 9.09
N LEU A 73 -5.94 -6.92 8.14
CA LEU A 73 -5.71 -7.11 6.71
C LEU A 73 -4.39 -6.48 6.22
N ARG A 74 -3.72 -5.68 7.05
CA ARG A 74 -2.41 -5.10 6.75
C ARG A 74 -1.35 -6.16 6.38
N HIS A 75 -1.46 -7.38 6.92
CA HIS A 75 -0.56 -8.48 6.55
C HIS A 75 -0.55 -8.78 5.04
N LEU A 76 -1.62 -8.46 4.32
CA LEU A 76 -1.68 -8.66 2.87
C LEU A 76 -0.72 -7.73 2.12
N VAL A 77 -0.44 -6.54 2.66
CA VAL A 77 0.58 -5.64 2.12
C VAL A 77 1.97 -6.23 2.34
N GLU A 78 2.24 -6.75 3.52
CA GLU A 78 3.50 -7.44 3.83
C GLU A 78 3.72 -8.63 2.90
N ASN A 79 2.68 -9.43 2.67
CA ASN A 79 2.73 -10.54 1.72
C ASN A 79 3.04 -10.06 0.29
N ALA A 80 2.46 -8.93 -0.15
CA ALA A 80 2.77 -8.36 -1.46
C ALA A 80 4.26 -7.99 -1.57
N PHE A 81 4.83 -7.36 -0.53
CA PHE A 81 6.27 -7.07 -0.49
C PHE A 81 7.13 -8.34 -0.48
N LEU A 82 6.73 -9.39 0.23
CA LEU A 82 7.43 -10.68 0.18
C LEU A 82 7.40 -11.26 -1.23
N HIS A 83 6.27 -11.21 -1.93
CA HIS A 83 6.17 -11.65 -3.32
C HIS A 83 7.06 -10.85 -4.27
N LEU A 84 7.17 -9.53 -4.09
CA LEU A 84 8.09 -8.69 -4.85
C LEU A 84 9.54 -9.09 -4.60
N LYS A 85 9.93 -9.24 -3.33
CA LYS A 85 11.31 -9.59 -2.92
C LYS A 85 11.73 -11.01 -3.28
N ARG A 86 10.81 -11.92 -3.61
CA ARG A 86 11.15 -13.23 -4.18
C ARG A 86 11.95 -13.11 -5.48
N TRP A 87 11.80 -12.00 -6.20
CA TRP A 87 12.65 -11.73 -7.34
C TRP A 87 13.96 -11.10 -6.89
N ARG A 88 15.05 -11.85 -7.05
CA ARG A 88 16.37 -11.45 -6.57
C ARG A 88 16.81 -10.09 -7.11
N GLY A 89 16.47 -9.76 -8.36
CA GLY A 89 16.77 -8.46 -8.97
C GLY A 89 16.17 -7.26 -8.20
N ILE A 90 15.03 -7.45 -7.52
CA ILE A 90 14.42 -6.44 -6.64
C ILE A 90 15.04 -6.50 -5.25
N ALA A 91 15.15 -7.70 -4.67
CA ALA A 91 15.68 -7.89 -3.32
C ALA A 91 17.09 -7.32 -3.12
N THR A 92 17.95 -7.47 -4.14
CA THR A 92 19.36 -7.02 -4.13
C THR A 92 19.59 -5.71 -4.87
N ARG A 93 18.53 -5.09 -5.43
CA ARG A 93 18.58 -3.85 -6.20
C ARG A 93 19.69 -3.87 -7.28
N TYR A 94 19.65 -4.86 -8.16
CA TYR A 94 20.63 -5.01 -9.23
C TYR A 94 20.64 -3.82 -10.21
N ALA A 95 19.52 -3.14 -10.38
CA ALA A 95 19.41 -2.01 -11.28
C ALA A 95 20.19 -0.80 -10.74
N LYS A 96 21.10 -0.27 -11.57
CA LYS A 96 21.95 0.87 -11.21
C LYS A 96 21.18 2.20 -11.17
N THR A 97 20.16 2.36 -12.02
CA THR A 97 19.35 3.58 -12.08
C THR A 97 17.99 3.38 -11.43
N THR A 98 17.42 4.46 -10.92
CA THR A 98 16.06 4.45 -10.32
C THR A 98 15.02 4.05 -11.36
N THR A 99 15.15 4.52 -12.60
CA THR A 99 14.22 4.19 -13.70
C THR A 99 14.24 2.71 -14.02
N SER A 100 15.44 2.09 -14.15
CA SER A 100 15.55 0.65 -14.41
C SER A 100 15.03 -0.18 -13.24
N PHE A 101 15.23 0.30 -12.00
CA PHE A 101 14.69 -0.36 -10.83
C PHE A 101 13.16 -0.28 -10.78
N LEU A 102 12.59 0.88 -11.06
CA LEU A 102 11.14 1.06 -11.15
C LEU A 102 10.52 0.15 -12.23
N ALA A 103 11.14 0.10 -13.41
CA ALA A 103 10.69 -0.80 -14.48
C ALA A 103 10.70 -2.28 -14.03
N ALA A 104 11.76 -2.72 -13.36
CA ALA A 104 11.84 -4.08 -12.82
C ALA A 104 10.72 -4.36 -11.80
N VAL A 105 10.43 -3.42 -10.90
CA VAL A 105 9.33 -3.53 -9.93
C VAL A 105 7.99 -3.60 -10.64
N GLN A 106 7.74 -2.76 -11.64
CA GLN A 106 6.50 -2.75 -12.43
C GLN A 106 6.28 -4.07 -13.17
N ILE A 107 7.31 -4.59 -13.85
CA ILE A 107 7.25 -5.90 -14.52
C ILE A 107 6.90 -7.00 -13.51
N ARG A 108 7.51 -6.98 -12.34
CA ARG A 108 7.20 -7.97 -11.30
C ARG A 108 5.77 -7.82 -10.78
N CYS A 109 5.27 -6.60 -10.62
CA CYS A 109 3.86 -6.36 -10.27
C CYS A 109 2.93 -6.96 -11.33
N ILE A 110 3.19 -6.74 -12.62
CA ILE A 110 2.43 -7.33 -13.72
C ILE A 110 2.45 -8.86 -13.65
N ALA A 111 3.61 -9.46 -13.46
CA ALA A 111 3.74 -10.91 -13.32
C ALA A 111 2.92 -11.46 -12.13
N ILE A 112 2.92 -10.75 -10.99
CA ILE A 112 2.10 -11.10 -9.83
C ILE A 112 0.61 -10.97 -10.19
N TRP A 113 0.18 -9.91 -10.90
CA TRP A 113 -1.18 -9.76 -11.37
C TRP A 113 -1.61 -10.92 -12.26
N CYS A 114 -0.79 -11.30 -13.25
CA CYS A 114 -1.08 -12.40 -14.17
C CYS A 114 -1.28 -13.74 -13.44
N THR A 115 -0.46 -14.04 -12.42
CA THR A 115 -0.62 -15.28 -11.64
C THR A 115 -1.94 -15.33 -10.86
N PHE A 116 -2.55 -14.19 -10.53
CA PHE A 116 -3.86 -14.13 -9.89
C PHE A 116 -5.02 -14.22 -10.89
N LEU A 117 -4.82 -13.77 -12.12
CA LEU A 117 -5.83 -13.86 -13.19
C LEU A 117 -6.01 -15.30 -13.69
N ASP A 118 -4.95 -16.09 -13.73
CA ASP A 118 -4.98 -17.50 -14.13
C ASP A 118 -5.64 -18.44 -13.07
N TYR A 119 -5.74 -17.99 -11.84
CA TYR A 119 -6.38 -18.80 -10.81
C TYR A 119 -7.88 -18.50 -10.79
N SER A 120 -8.73 -19.50 -11.09
CA SER A 120 -10.20 -19.43 -11.06
C SER A 120 -10.82 -19.07 -9.69
N SER A 121 -9.99 -18.69 -8.72
CA SER A 121 -10.31 -18.03 -7.46
C SER A 121 -10.66 -16.53 -7.60
N VAL A 122 -10.63 -16.00 -8.81
CA VAL A 122 -11.00 -14.62 -9.17
C VAL A 122 -12.37 -14.24 -8.60
N ASN A 123 -13.32 -15.17 -8.56
CA ASN A 123 -14.65 -14.91 -8.00
C ASN A 123 -14.67 -14.66 -6.47
N LYS A 124 -13.70 -15.19 -5.71
CA LYS A 124 -13.60 -14.94 -4.26
C LYS A 124 -12.88 -13.62 -3.96
N ILE A 125 -11.93 -13.25 -4.81
CA ILE A 125 -11.13 -12.02 -4.67
C ILE A 125 -11.90 -10.82 -5.21
N TYR A 126 -12.73 -10.98 -6.25
CA TYR A 126 -13.65 -9.93 -6.71
C TYR A 126 -14.66 -9.51 -5.64
N LYS A 127 -15.08 -10.41 -4.75
CA LYS A 127 -15.92 -10.05 -3.60
C LYS A 127 -15.19 -9.22 -2.54
N LEU A 128 -13.87 -9.37 -2.42
CA LEU A 128 -13.02 -8.58 -1.51
C LEU A 128 -12.52 -7.29 -2.17
N ALA A 129 -12.35 -7.28 -3.48
CA ALA A 129 -11.93 -6.09 -4.24
C ALA A 129 -13.10 -5.13 -4.58
N ARG A 130 -14.35 -5.54 -4.38
CA ARG A 130 -15.51 -4.63 -4.41
C ARG A 130 -15.55 -3.66 -3.22
N HIS A 131 -14.77 -3.94 -2.18
CA HIS A 131 -14.48 -2.97 -1.15
C HIS A 131 -13.13 -2.34 -1.51
N ASP A 132 -13.18 -1.21 -2.20
CA ASP A 132 -12.03 -0.41 -2.62
C ASP A 132 -11.19 -0.03 -1.38
N THR A 133 -10.34 -0.97 -0.94
CA THR A 133 -9.46 -0.76 0.22
C THR A 133 -8.10 -0.33 -0.28
N LEU A 134 -7.74 0.92 -0.04
CA LEU A 134 -6.41 1.44 -0.29
C LEU A 134 -5.47 0.94 0.81
N ARG A 135 -4.34 0.33 0.41
CA ARG A 135 -3.31 -0.20 1.31
C ARG A 135 -1.98 0.44 0.98
N ILE A 136 -1.38 1.08 1.95
CA ILE A 136 -0.07 1.74 1.88
C ILE A 136 0.92 0.98 2.75
#